data_eafa91495dda9c44c9d8f445e43d181d
#
_entry.id   eafa91495dda9c44c9d8f445e43d181d
#
_cell.length_a   1.000
_cell.length_b   1.000
_cell.length_c   1.000
_cell.angle_alpha   90.00
_cell.angle_beta   90.00
_cell.angle_gamma   90.00
#
_symmetry.space_group_name_H-M   'P 1'
#
loop_
_entity.id
_entity.type
_entity.pdbx_description
1 polymer ?
#
loop_
_entity_poly.entity_id
_entity_poly.type
_entity_poly.pdbx_seq_one_letter_code
_entity_poly.pdbx_strand_id
1 'polypeptide(L)'
;ITQKAKKEETIMAHKVKVTVLRRELFTDLQEQYLSNPKAGKCEVFHEGQEFVIGPEEYMSMLNGKFCAEAWDCVSRYIYAALQGGSIMEGWTNDEKVMIACCNDGTRPVIFKLERIDEEI
;
A
#
# COMPACT_ATOMS: atom_id res chain seq x y z
N ILE A 1 -31.88 -1.56 26.42
CA ILE A 1 -30.65 -0.92 26.88
C ILE A 1 -29.54 -1.15 25.87
N THR A 2 -29.31 -2.40 25.54
CA THR A 2 -28.26 -2.76 24.60
C THR A 2 -28.48 -2.18 23.21
N GLN A 3 -29.73 -2.16 22.75
CA GLN A 3 -30.06 -1.59 21.44
C GLN A 3 -29.88 -0.08 21.42
N LYS A 4 -30.15 0.59 22.53
CA LYS A 4 -29.94 2.02 22.64
C LYS A 4 -28.43 2.34 22.56
N ALA A 5 -27.62 1.57 23.26
CA ALA A 5 -26.18 1.73 23.22
C ALA A 5 -25.65 1.51 21.79
N LYS A 6 -26.15 0.50 21.09
CA LYS A 6 -25.75 0.23 19.69
C LYS A 6 -26.13 1.35 18.74
N LYS A 7 -27.28 2.01 18.96
CA LYS A 7 -27.70 3.15 18.12
C LYS A 7 -26.79 4.36 18.29
N GLU A 8 -26.09 4.44 19.41
CA GLU A 8 -25.18 5.54 19.69
C GLU A 8 -23.74 5.24 19.23
N GLU A 9 -23.48 4.00 18.82
CA GLU A 9 -22.17 3.62 18.31
C GLU A 9 -21.89 4.30 16.98
N THR A 10 -20.69 4.86 16.87
CA THR A 10 -20.19 5.40 15.61
C THR A 10 -19.77 4.24 14.71
N ILE A 11 -20.26 4.27 13.47
CA ILE A 11 -19.84 3.30 12.47
C ILE A 11 -18.69 3.90 11.68
N MET A 12 -17.59 3.18 11.61
CA MET A 12 -16.39 3.62 10.90
C MET A 12 -16.20 2.82 9.63
N ALA A 13 -15.86 3.50 8.56
CA ALA A 13 -15.32 2.91 7.35
C ALA A 13 -13.81 3.09 7.37
N HIS A 14 -13.10 2.11 6.83
CA HIS A 14 -11.65 2.13 6.73
C HIS A 14 -11.24 2.09 5.26
N LYS A 15 -10.28 2.93 4.92
CA LYS A 15 -9.65 2.96 3.60
C LYS A 15 -8.15 3.02 3.80
N VAL A 16 -7.42 2.84 2.72
CA VAL A 16 -5.97 2.94 2.75
C VAL A 16 -5.53 3.92 1.67
N LYS A 17 -4.69 4.87 2.06
CA LYS A 17 -4.00 5.70 1.08
C LYS A 17 -2.61 5.11 0.86
N VAL A 18 -2.32 4.77 -0.39
CA VAL A 18 -1.01 4.30 -0.81
C VAL A 18 -0.32 5.44 -1.53
N THR A 19 0.83 5.84 -1.02
CA THR A 19 1.63 6.92 -1.59
C THR A 19 2.95 6.37 -2.09
N VAL A 20 3.32 6.67 -3.32
CA VAL A 20 4.64 6.34 -3.86
C VAL A 20 5.63 7.35 -3.27
N LEU A 21 6.50 6.90 -2.38
CA LEU A 21 7.48 7.78 -1.73
C LEU A 21 8.68 8.03 -2.63
N ARG A 22 9.22 6.97 -3.21
CA ARG A 22 10.38 7.08 -4.10
C ARG A 22 10.60 5.80 -4.90
N ARG A 23 11.38 5.91 -5.96
CA ARG A 23 11.82 4.78 -6.78
C ARG A 23 13.33 4.67 -6.65
N GLU A 24 13.79 3.50 -6.29
CA GLU A 24 15.22 3.22 -6.17
C GLU A 24 15.75 2.59 -7.45
N LEU A 25 17.06 2.65 -7.63
CA LEU A 25 17.74 2.03 -8.75
C LEU A 25 19.12 1.54 -8.31
N PHE A 26 19.34 0.25 -8.47
CA PHE A 26 20.62 -0.37 -8.18
C PHE A 26 21.30 -0.75 -9.50
N THR A 27 22.03 0.19 -10.06
CA THR A 27 22.64 0.05 -11.39
C THR A 27 23.61 -1.12 -11.48
N ASP A 28 24.35 -1.38 -10.42
CA ASP A 28 25.27 -2.50 -10.35
C ASP A 28 24.57 -3.85 -10.50
N LEU A 29 23.40 -4.00 -9.86
CA LEU A 29 22.62 -5.23 -9.96
C LEU A 29 22.00 -5.39 -11.35
N GLN A 30 21.55 -4.31 -11.94
CA GLN A 30 20.99 -4.36 -13.29
C GLN A 30 22.06 -4.72 -14.31
N GLU A 31 23.23 -4.12 -14.21
CA GLU A 31 24.35 -4.40 -15.12
C GLU A 31 24.80 -5.84 -15.02
N GLN A 32 24.78 -6.39 -13.81
CA GLN A 32 25.28 -7.75 -13.60
C GLN A 32 24.26 -8.83 -13.96
N TYR A 33 22.97 -8.60 -13.71
CA TYR A 33 21.98 -9.68 -13.73
C TYR A 33 20.85 -9.54 -14.74
N LEU A 34 20.52 -8.34 -15.22
CA LEU A 34 19.37 -8.18 -16.09
C LEU A 34 19.72 -8.41 -17.56
N SER A 35 18.74 -8.91 -18.31
CA SER A 35 18.87 -9.05 -19.76
C SER A 35 19.10 -7.69 -20.42
N ASN A 36 18.45 -6.64 -19.90
CA ASN A 36 18.75 -5.28 -20.30
C ASN A 36 19.48 -4.59 -19.13
N PRO A 37 20.80 -4.45 -19.19
CA PRO A 37 21.57 -3.85 -18.10
C PRO A 37 21.30 -2.37 -17.88
N LYS A 38 20.57 -1.73 -18.79
CA LYS A 38 20.18 -0.32 -18.71
C LYS A 38 18.67 -0.14 -18.57
N ALA A 39 18.00 -1.08 -17.92
CA ALA A 39 16.55 -1.04 -17.76
C ALA A 39 16.08 0.23 -17.04
N GLY A 40 16.84 0.71 -16.05
CA GLY A 40 16.52 1.95 -15.34
C GLY A 40 15.48 1.78 -14.24
N LYS A 41 14.94 2.89 -13.75
CA LYS A 41 13.90 2.91 -12.72
C LYS A 41 12.59 2.35 -13.25
N CYS A 42 11.72 1.90 -12.33
CA CYS A 42 10.36 1.48 -12.66
C CYS A 42 9.61 2.63 -13.35
N GLU A 43 8.95 2.34 -14.47
CA GLU A 43 8.16 3.32 -15.21
C GLU A 43 6.67 3.24 -14.91
N VAL A 44 6.24 2.25 -14.12
CA VAL A 44 4.82 2.06 -13.79
C VAL A 44 4.34 3.08 -12.77
N PHE A 45 5.20 3.41 -11.82
CA PHE A 45 4.87 4.36 -10.74
C PHE A 45 5.75 5.59 -10.81
N HIS A 46 5.27 6.68 -10.21
CA HIS A 46 6.00 7.95 -10.11
C HIS A 46 5.91 8.48 -8.68
N GLU A 47 6.94 9.17 -8.26
CA GLU A 47 7.02 9.78 -6.93
C GLU A 47 5.82 10.70 -6.69
N GLY A 48 5.24 10.62 -5.49
CA GLY A 48 4.10 11.43 -5.10
C GLY A 48 2.74 10.93 -5.57
N GLN A 49 2.71 9.88 -6.37
CA GLN A 49 1.47 9.26 -6.83
C GLN A 49 0.69 8.69 -5.64
N GLU A 50 -0.62 8.91 -5.60
CA GLU A 50 -1.48 8.45 -4.51
C GLU A 50 -2.63 7.61 -5.03
N PHE A 51 -2.97 6.57 -4.28
CA PHE A 51 -4.11 5.70 -4.54
C PHE A 51 -4.91 5.58 -3.26
N VAL A 52 -6.24 5.74 -3.35
CA VAL A 52 -7.14 5.50 -2.21
C VAL A 52 -7.87 4.19 -2.46
N ILE A 53 -7.70 3.25 -1.55
CA ILE A 53 -8.18 1.89 -1.69
C ILE A 53 -9.20 1.60 -0.60
N GLY A 54 -10.46 1.40 -1.00
CA GLY A 54 -11.51 0.87 -0.16
C GLY A 54 -11.72 -0.62 -0.48
N PRO A 55 -12.75 -1.24 0.12
CA PRO A 55 -13.01 -2.67 -0.11
C PRO A 55 -13.21 -3.05 -1.58
N GLU A 56 -13.89 -2.22 -2.35
CA GLU A 56 -14.15 -2.51 -3.76
C GLU A 56 -12.87 -2.43 -4.59
N GLU A 57 -12.06 -1.40 -4.35
CA GLU A 57 -10.78 -1.22 -5.04
C GLU A 57 -9.81 -2.33 -4.67
N TYR A 58 -9.88 -2.81 -3.40
CA TYR A 58 -9.06 -3.93 -2.97
C TYR A 58 -9.41 -5.20 -3.76
N MET A 59 -10.69 -5.54 -3.85
CA MET A 59 -11.13 -6.76 -4.53
C MET A 59 -10.81 -6.75 -6.01
N SER A 60 -10.77 -5.57 -6.64
CA SER A 60 -10.53 -5.44 -8.07
C SER A 60 -9.08 -5.04 -8.42
N MET A 61 -8.19 -4.89 -7.43
CA MET A 61 -6.84 -4.36 -7.63
C MET A 61 -6.87 -3.03 -8.37
N LEU A 62 -7.74 -2.10 -7.92
CA LEU A 62 -7.95 -0.81 -8.58
C LEU A 62 -8.35 -0.98 -10.06
N ASN A 63 -9.28 -1.92 -10.32
CA ASN A 63 -9.72 -2.29 -11.67
C ASN A 63 -8.56 -2.75 -12.56
N GLY A 64 -7.60 -3.46 -11.95
CA GLY A 64 -6.44 -3.96 -12.65
C GLY A 64 -5.38 -2.91 -12.98
N LYS A 65 -5.50 -1.72 -12.41
CA LYS A 65 -4.58 -0.60 -12.72
C LYS A 65 -3.33 -0.58 -11.85
N PHE A 66 -3.30 -1.37 -10.80
CA PHE A 66 -2.12 -1.46 -9.94
C PHE A 66 -1.21 -2.57 -10.44
N CYS A 67 0.10 -2.41 -10.29
CA CYS A 67 1.05 -3.43 -10.68
C CYS A 67 0.84 -4.69 -9.84
N ALA A 68 0.65 -5.84 -10.48
CA ALA A 68 0.40 -7.11 -9.79
C ALA A 68 1.55 -7.52 -8.87
N GLU A 69 2.78 -7.25 -9.28
CA GLU A 69 3.95 -7.59 -8.47
C GLU A 69 4.05 -6.74 -7.21
N ALA A 70 3.73 -5.45 -7.32
CA ALA A 70 3.64 -4.58 -6.14
C ALA A 70 2.47 -4.96 -5.27
N TRP A 71 1.33 -5.32 -5.87
CA TRP A 71 0.13 -5.75 -5.14
C TRP A 71 0.42 -6.95 -4.25
N ASP A 72 1.15 -7.91 -4.77
CA ASP A 72 1.53 -9.10 -4.03
C ASP A 72 2.27 -8.75 -2.72
N CYS A 73 3.05 -7.68 -2.75
CA CYS A 73 3.81 -7.25 -1.56
C CYS A 73 2.98 -6.42 -0.58
N VAL A 74 2.05 -5.59 -1.06
CA VAL A 74 1.37 -4.61 -0.22
C VAL A 74 -0.05 -5.01 0.19
N SER A 75 -0.68 -5.94 -0.53
CA SER A 75 -2.11 -6.26 -0.34
C SER A 75 -2.44 -6.74 1.06
N ARG A 76 -1.57 -7.50 1.71
CA ARG A 76 -1.81 -7.98 3.08
C ARG A 76 -1.91 -6.85 4.09
N TYR A 77 -1.11 -5.79 3.90
CA TYR A 77 -1.17 -4.62 4.77
C TYR A 77 -2.44 -3.81 4.51
N ILE A 78 -2.85 -3.73 3.25
CA ILE A 78 -4.08 -3.07 2.86
C ILE A 78 -5.27 -3.81 3.49
N TYR A 79 -5.28 -5.13 3.41
CA TYR A 79 -6.36 -5.92 3.98
C TYR A 79 -6.49 -5.70 5.49
N ALA A 80 -5.37 -5.75 6.21
CA ALA A 80 -5.37 -5.49 7.65
C ALA A 80 -5.94 -4.12 7.98
N ALA A 81 -5.56 -3.11 7.22
CA ALA A 81 -6.05 -1.74 7.42
C ALA A 81 -7.55 -1.63 7.15
N LEU A 82 -8.05 -2.27 6.10
CA LEU A 82 -9.47 -2.26 5.77
C LEU A 82 -10.33 -2.89 6.87
N GLN A 83 -9.76 -3.79 7.65
CA GLN A 83 -10.43 -4.41 8.79
C GLN A 83 -10.35 -3.55 10.05
N GLY A 84 -9.74 -2.38 9.98
CA GLY A 84 -9.61 -1.48 11.12
C GLY A 84 -8.51 -1.87 12.09
N GLY A 85 -7.68 -2.82 11.72
CA GLY A 85 -6.58 -3.28 12.54
C GLY A 85 -5.35 -2.40 12.44
N SER A 86 -4.41 -2.65 13.33
CA SER A 86 -3.06 -2.10 13.25
C SER A 86 -2.36 -2.69 12.02
N ILE A 87 -1.71 -1.86 11.22
CA ILE A 87 -0.99 -2.37 10.05
C ILE A 87 0.33 -3.02 10.51
N MET A 88 1.12 -2.29 11.30
CA MET A 88 2.37 -2.83 11.86
C MET A 88 2.66 -2.16 13.20
N GLU A 89 1.96 -2.61 14.23
CA GLU A 89 2.16 -2.07 15.57
C GLU A 89 3.57 -2.35 16.06
N GLY A 90 4.21 -1.32 16.58
CA GLY A 90 5.53 -1.44 17.18
C GLY A 90 6.69 -1.44 16.19
N TRP A 91 6.40 -1.44 14.89
CA TRP A 91 7.45 -1.39 13.86
C TRP A 91 7.65 0.03 13.32
N THR A 92 6.58 0.66 12.83
CA THR A 92 6.63 2.08 12.44
C THR A 92 6.26 2.94 13.64
N ASN A 93 6.48 4.24 13.54
CA ASN A 93 6.12 5.18 14.60
C ASN A 93 4.62 5.50 14.65
N ASP A 94 3.82 4.89 13.78
CA ASP A 94 2.37 5.04 13.74
C ASP A 94 1.79 3.69 13.30
N GLU A 95 0.97 3.06 14.16
CA GLU A 95 0.38 1.75 13.88
C GLU A 95 -0.53 1.73 12.65
N LYS A 96 -0.96 2.90 12.18
CA LYS A 96 -1.78 3.03 10.98
C LYS A 96 -0.95 3.11 9.70
N VAL A 97 0.37 3.05 9.81
CA VAL A 97 1.28 3.27 8.69
C VAL A 97 2.23 2.08 8.54
N MET A 98 2.42 1.66 7.30
CA MET A 98 3.48 0.73 6.92
C MET A 98 4.26 1.29 5.75
N ILE A 99 5.56 1.08 5.75
CA ILE A 99 6.43 1.36 4.61
C ILE A 99 6.80 0.02 3.99
N ALA A 100 6.44 -0.17 2.74
CA ALA A 100 6.68 -1.41 2.02
C ALA A 100 7.22 -1.12 0.63
N CYS A 101 7.61 -2.15 -0.09
CA CYS A 101 8.11 -1.97 -1.45
C CYS A 101 7.61 -3.09 -2.35
N CYS A 102 7.73 -2.89 -3.67
CA CYS A 102 7.48 -3.96 -4.62
C CYS A 102 8.62 -5.00 -4.53
N ASN A 103 8.46 -6.10 -5.26
CA ASN A 103 9.38 -7.22 -5.18
C ASN A 103 10.55 -7.16 -6.17
N ASP A 104 10.72 -6.07 -6.92
CA ASP A 104 11.86 -5.94 -7.82
C ASP A 104 13.09 -5.48 -7.04
N GLY A 105 14.04 -6.40 -6.83
CA GLY A 105 15.25 -6.14 -6.05
C GLY A 105 16.23 -5.20 -6.72
N THR A 106 16.06 -4.88 -8.01
CA THR A 106 17.00 -4.00 -8.74
C THR A 106 16.49 -2.57 -8.86
N ARG A 107 15.17 -2.38 -8.72
CA ARG A 107 14.51 -1.06 -8.84
C ARG A 107 13.26 -0.96 -7.99
N PRO A 108 13.37 -1.15 -6.67
CA PRO A 108 12.18 -1.18 -5.82
C PRO A 108 11.48 0.19 -5.76
N VAL A 109 10.16 0.11 -5.80
CA VAL A 109 9.29 1.27 -5.57
C VAL A 109 8.86 1.22 -4.10
N ILE A 110 9.05 2.31 -3.38
CA ILE A 110 8.78 2.40 -1.95
C ILE A 110 7.43 3.06 -1.75
N PHE A 111 6.55 2.40 -1.00
CA PHE A 111 5.20 2.87 -0.73
C PHE A 111 5.01 3.18 0.75
N LYS A 112 4.24 4.21 1.02
CA LYS A 112 3.66 4.45 2.33
C LYS A 112 2.20 3.99 2.26
N LEU A 113 1.81 3.12 3.19
CA LEU A 113 0.45 2.64 3.34
C LEU A 113 -0.12 3.24 4.61
N GLU A 114 -1.25 3.93 4.51
CA GLU A 114 -1.80 4.69 5.62
C GLU A 114 -3.30 4.41 5.74
N ARG A 115 -3.72 3.89 6.91
CA ARG A 115 -5.14 3.68 7.18
C ARG A 115 -5.84 5.01 7.41
N ILE A 116 -6.95 5.19 6.75
CA ILE A 116 -7.83 6.35 6.90
C ILE A 116 -9.15 5.86 7.47
N ASP A 117 -9.58 6.45 8.58
CA ASP A 117 -10.85 6.11 9.23
C ASP A 117 -11.83 7.24 9.00
N GLU A 118 -13.03 6.91 8.52
CA GLU A 118 -14.08 7.87 8.22
C GLU A 118 -15.38 7.44 8.91
N GLU A 119 -16.12 8.40 9.47
CA GLU A 119 -17.48 8.14 9.95
C GLU A 119 -18.44 7.95 8.77
N ILE A 120 -19.33 6.99 8.93
CA ILE A 120 -20.40 6.77 7.96
C ILE A 120 -21.72 7.31 8.47
#